data_76dde748599fd1a2d301f0744d620df0
#
_entry.id   76dde748599fd1a2d301f0744d620df0
#
_cell.length_a   1.000
_cell.length_b   1.000
_cell.length_c   1.000
_cell.angle_alpha   90.00
_cell.angle_beta   90.00
_cell.angle_gamma   90.00
#
_symmetry.space_group_name_H-M   'P 1'
#
loop_
_entity.id
_entity.type
_entity.pdbx_description
1 polymer ?
#
loop_
_entity_poly.entity_id
_entity_poly.type
_entity_poly.pdbx_seq_one_letter_code
_entity_poly.pdbx_strand_id
1 'polypeptide(L)'
;MSLQTRRIHGGPDALGAAQFDFSTNSNACGPCPSVVTAITQADTTRYPDASYTKLRAQLAVFHAVDVQRIVLAASASEFIFRVTAMVARRGGRTVGLPPFCYGDYAHAAAAYGLKVAEPQLAKLLWACEPSSPLGQLHANWQSSPAAVRVLDLAYEPLRLEGQLSLPQPELNNVWQLYSPNKALGLTGVRAAYAIAPVDSEPDVETMNQLCPSWPIGAHGAAMLEAWTQADTQAWLAGSLDTLRRWKAEQTALCASFGWTVLPSFANFFVGRADVDIAALRQHSIKLRDCASFGLPDHVRLGVLGPAAQDALKVALQI
;
A
#
# COMPACT_ATOMS: atom_id res chain seq x y z
N MET A 1 -13.92 -1.22 28.68
CA MET A 1 -14.57 -0.54 27.55
C MET A 1 -13.74 -0.88 26.31
N SER A 2 -14.29 -1.70 25.41
CA SER A 2 -13.67 -2.04 24.13
C SER A 2 -13.70 -0.77 23.26
N LEU A 3 -12.53 -0.17 23.05
CA LEU A 3 -12.36 0.81 21.99
C LEU A 3 -12.60 0.07 20.65
N GLN A 4 -13.81 0.17 20.11
CA GLN A 4 -14.02 -0.07 18.70
C GLN A 4 -13.12 0.92 17.97
N THR A 5 -11.93 0.47 17.55
CA THR A 5 -11.03 1.27 16.72
C THR A 5 -11.76 1.53 15.41
N ARG A 6 -12.33 2.74 15.30
CA ARG A 6 -12.99 3.21 14.10
C ARG A 6 -11.98 3.09 12.95
N ARG A 7 -12.29 2.29 11.95
CA ARG A 7 -11.42 2.15 10.76
C ARG A 7 -11.44 3.46 10.00
N ILE A 8 -10.34 4.21 10.10
CA ILE A 8 -10.19 5.50 9.43
C ILE A 8 -9.23 5.29 8.27
N HIS A 9 -9.71 5.46 7.05
CA HIS A 9 -8.93 5.37 5.81
C HIS A 9 -8.98 6.68 5.04
N GLY A 10 -8.06 6.87 4.09
CA GLY A 10 -8.18 7.89 3.06
C GLY A 10 -9.25 7.53 2.03
N GLY A 11 -9.53 8.44 1.09
CA GLY A 11 -10.54 8.27 0.06
C GLY A 11 -11.92 8.79 0.45
N PRO A 12 -12.99 8.46 -0.28
CA PRO A 12 -14.35 8.92 -0.03
C PRO A 12 -14.83 8.66 1.40
N ASP A 13 -15.67 9.54 1.92
CA ASP A 13 -16.32 9.44 3.23
C ASP A 13 -17.84 9.63 3.10
N ALA A 14 -18.55 9.85 4.21
CA ALA A 14 -20.00 10.08 4.20
C ALA A 14 -20.42 11.33 3.40
N LEU A 15 -19.49 12.27 3.15
CA LEU A 15 -19.71 13.44 2.31
C LEU A 15 -19.35 13.18 0.83
N GLY A 16 -19.05 11.93 0.48
CA GLY A 16 -18.61 11.54 -0.87
C GLY A 16 -17.12 11.74 -1.13
N ALA A 17 -16.72 11.74 -2.40
CA ALA A 17 -15.36 12.02 -2.83
C ALA A 17 -15.06 13.53 -2.71
N ALA A 18 -13.92 13.88 -2.16
CA ALA A 18 -13.43 15.26 -2.21
C ALA A 18 -12.90 15.58 -3.62
N GLN A 19 -13.07 16.81 -4.07
CA GLN A 19 -12.51 17.26 -5.35
C GLN A 19 -10.97 17.14 -5.34
N PHE A 20 -10.35 17.49 -4.22
CA PHE A 20 -8.90 17.40 -4.01
C PHE A 20 -8.61 16.46 -2.85
N ASP A 21 -8.47 15.17 -3.17
CA ASP A 21 -8.25 14.12 -2.16
C ASP A 21 -6.76 13.87 -1.91
N PHE A 22 -6.17 14.65 -1.01
CA PHE A 22 -4.81 14.41 -0.51
C PHE A 22 -4.72 13.23 0.48
N SER A 23 -5.85 12.65 0.91
CA SER A 23 -5.86 11.58 1.90
C SER A 23 -5.50 10.21 1.31
N THR A 24 -5.61 10.07 -0.01
CA THR A 24 -5.27 8.86 -0.77
C THR A 24 -3.90 9.02 -1.42
N ASN A 25 -3.00 8.06 -1.19
CA ASN A 25 -1.64 8.11 -1.74
C ASN A 25 -1.58 7.45 -3.13
N SER A 26 -2.48 7.81 -4.01
CA SER A 26 -2.53 7.32 -5.39
C SER A 26 -1.56 8.11 -6.28
N ASN A 27 -1.12 7.54 -7.40
CA ASN A 27 -0.37 8.27 -8.41
C ASN A 27 -1.27 9.34 -9.04
N ALA A 28 -0.95 10.60 -8.81
CA ALA A 28 -1.75 11.74 -9.28
C ALA A 28 -1.57 12.04 -10.78
N CYS A 29 -0.63 11.38 -11.45
CA CYS A 29 -0.51 11.40 -12.91
C CYS A 29 -1.49 10.43 -13.61
N GLY A 30 -2.14 9.54 -12.83
CA GLY A 30 -3.04 8.51 -13.35
C GLY A 30 -4.49 8.98 -13.53
N PRO A 31 -5.35 8.05 -14.00
CA PRO A 31 -5.06 6.62 -14.17
C PRO A 31 -4.16 6.30 -15.38
N CYS A 32 -3.40 5.21 -15.29
CA CYS A 32 -2.53 4.73 -16.37
C CYS A 32 -3.36 4.35 -17.61
N PRO A 33 -3.15 5.00 -18.79
CA PRO A 33 -4.04 4.81 -19.94
C PRO A 33 -4.07 3.38 -20.49
N SER A 34 -2.92 2.71 -20.60
CA SER A 34 -2.85 1.33 -21.11
C SER A 34 -3.60 0.36 -20.20
N VAL A 35 -3.51 0.57 -18.88
CA VAL A 35 -4.22 -0.26 -17.91
C VAL A 35 -5.72 -0.01 -17.92
N VAL A 36 -6.16 1.26 -18.09
CA VAL A 36 -7.58 1.58 -18.27
C VAL A 36 -8.13 0.86 -19.50
N THR A 37 -7.40 0.88 -20.61
CA THR A 37 -7.78 0.15 -21.83
C THR A 37 -7.92 -1.35 -21.56
N ALA A 38 -6.93 -1.97 -20.90
CA ALA A 38 -6.97 -3.40 -20.58
C ALA A 38 -8.18 -3.76 -19.68
N ILE A 39 -8.47 -2.95 -18.67
CA ILE A 39 -9.62 -3.15 -17.78
C ILE A 39 -10.95 -3.02 -18.56
N THR A 40 -11.07 -2.02 -19.44
CA THR A 40 -12.28 -1.80 -20.22
C THR A 40 -12.55 -2.94 -21.21
N GLN A 41 -11.50 -3.60 -21.69
CA GLN A 41 -11.58 -4.73 -22.62
C GLN A 41 -11.72 -6.10 -21.92
N ALA A 42 -11.66 -6.13 -20.58
CA ALA A 42 -11.74 -7.37 -19.83
C ALA A 42 -13.12 -8.05 -20.03
N ASP A 43 -13.10 -9.36 -20.32
CA ASP A 43 -14.33 -10.16 -20.42
C ASP A 43 -14.93 -10.39 -19.03
N THR A 44 -15.97 -9.65 -18.71
CA THR A 44 -16.70 -9.76 -17.42
C THR A 44 -17.81 -10.79 -17.45
N THR A 45 -18.02 -11.48 -18.59
CA THR A 45 -19.09 -12.49 -18.74
C THR A 45 -18.67 -13.86 -18.28
N ARG A 46 -17.38 -14.08 -18.05
CA ARG A 46 -16.78 -15.36 -17.67
C ARG A 46 -15.87 -15.20 -16.44
N TYR A 47 -15.76 -16.27 -15.67
CA TYR A 47 -14.72 -16.34 -14.64
C TYR A 47 -13.34 -16.37 -15.29
N PRO A 48 -12.32 -15.77 -14.67
CA PRO A 48 -10.94 -16.02 -15.05
C PRO A 48 -10.57 -17.51 -14.93
N ASP A 49 -9.48 -17.93 -15.56
CA ASP A 49 -8.87 -19.24 -15.28
C ASP A 49 -8.68 -19.43 -13.77
N ALA A 50 -9.24 -20.51 -13.22
CA ALA A 50 -9.25 -20.76 -11.77
C ALA A 50 -7.85 -20.81 -11.15
N SER A 51 -6.83 -21.19 -11.93
CA SER A 51 -5.42 -21.22 -11.51
C SER A 51 -4.67 -19.93 -11.85
N TYR A 52 -5.28 -19.01 -12.60
CA TYR A 52 -4.65 -17.80 -13.11
C TYR A 52 -3.30 -18.08 -13.79
N THR A 53 -3.22 -19.17 -14.55
CA THR A 53 -1.97 -19.71 -15.09
C THR A 53 -1.14 -18.68 -15.84
N LYS A 54 -1.77 -17.97 -16.79
CA LYS A 54 -1.11 -16.93 -17.57
C LYS A 54 -0.61 -15.77 -16.68
N LEU A 55 -1.47 -15.24 -15.80
CA LEU A 55 -1.15 -14.13 -14.93
C LEU A 55 0.02 -14.46 -13.99
N ARG A 56 -0.03 -15.64 -13.34
CA ARG A 56 1.07 -16.08 -12.45
C ARG A 56 2.39 -16.21 -13.20
N ALA A 57 2.38 -16.78 -14.41
CA ALA A 57 3.56 -16.91 -15.24
C ALA A 57 4.13 -15.53 -15.64
N GLN A 58 3.29 -14.56 -16.00
CA GLN A 58 3.72 -13.20 -16.33
C GLN A 58 4.34 -12.49 -15.13
N LEU A 59 3.74 -12.59 -13.94
CA LEU A 59 4.28 -12.01 -12.72
C LEU A 59 5.62 -12.68 -12.34
N ALA A 60 5.74 -14.00 -12.50
CA ALA A 60 6.97 -14.72 -12.23
C ALA A 60 8.12 -14.25 -13.14
N VAL A 61 7.85 -14.11 -14.44
CA VAL A 61 8.82 -13.55 -15.41
C VAL A 61 9.17 -12.11 -15.06
N PHE A 62 8.18 -11.27 -14.74
CA PHE A 62 8.39 -9.86 -14.40
C PHE A 62 9.33 -9.67 -13.18
N HIS A 63 9.21 -10.55 -12.18
CA HIS A 63 10.04 -10.52 -10.97
C HIS A 63 11.26 -11.45 -11.01
N ALA A 64 11.45 -12.20 -12.09
CA ALA A 64 12.50 -13.21 -12.22
C ALA A 64 12.49 -14.22 -11.05
N VAL A 65 11.32 -14.75 -10.69
CA VAL A 65 11.12 -15.73 -9.61
C VAL A 65 10.37 -16.98 -10.12
N ASP A 66 10.40 -18.07 -9.35
CA ASP A 66 9.60 -19.26 -9.65
C ASP A 66 8.11 -18.94 -9.55
N VAL A 67 7.32 -19.45 -10.52
CA VAL A 67 5.87 -19.25 -10.60
C VAL A 67 5.13 -19.81 -9.37
N GLN A 68 5.68 -20.82 -8.71
CA GLN A 68 5.11 -21.39 -7.49
C GLN A 68 5.17 -20.43 -6.30
N ARG A 69 6.07 -19.45 -6.33
CA ARG A 69 6.18 -18.40 -5.31
C ARG A 69 5.14 -17.28 -5.47
N ILE A 70 4.42 -17.21 -6.59
CA ILE A 70 3.41 -16.17 -6.83
C ILE A 70 2.09 -16.57 -6.15
N VAL A 71 1.65 -15.76 -5.19
CA VAL A 71 0.39 -15.92 -4.47
C VAL A 71 -0.52 -14.72 -4.76
N LEU A 72 -1.65 -14.96 -5.39
CA LEU A 72 -2.62 -13.91 -5.73
C LEU A 72 -3.53 -13.60 -4.54
N ALA A 73 -4.01 -12.36 -4.50
CA ALA A 73 -4.86 -11.85 -3.44
C ALA A 73 -5.90 -10.86 -3.98
N ALA A 74 -7.10 -10.85 -3.41
CA ALA A 74 -8.14 -9.90 -3.78
C ALA A 74 -7.73 -8.45 -3.48
N SER A 75 -6.83 -8.25 -2.54
CA SER A 75 -6.23 -6.95 -2.19
C SER A 75 -5.08 -7.17 -1.21
N ALA A 76 -4.27 -6.14 -0.95
CA ALA A 76 -3.29 -6.18 0.14
C ALA A 76 -3.96 -6.49 1.49
N SER A 77 -5.11 -5.89 1.80
CA SER A 77 -5.87 -6.19 3.04
C SER A 77 -6.28 -7.67 3.13
N GLU A 78 -6.74 -8.27 2.04
CA GLU A 78 -7.07 -9.71 2.03
C GLU A 78 -5.83 -10.57 2.32
N PHE A 79 -4.70 -10.27 1.68
CA PHE A 79 -3.44 -10.97 1.96
C PHE A 79 -3.03 -10.83 3.42
N ILE A 80 -3.16 -9.62 4.01
CA ILE A 80 -2.84 -9.36 5.42
C ILE A 80 -3.65 -10.29 6.34
N PHE A 81 -4.95 -10.40 6.11
CA PHE A 81 -5.80 -11.28 6.89
C PHE A 81 -5.44 -12.75 6.68
N ARG A 82 -5.19 -13.16 5.45
CA ARG A 82 -4.87 -14.55 5.07
C ARG A 82 -3.53 -15.01 5.65
N VAL A 83 -2.47 -14.22 5.56
CA VAL A 83 -1.16 -14.58 6.15
C VAL A 83 -1.22 -14.60 7.66
N THR A 84 -2.01 -13.71 8.29
CA THR A 84 -2.24 -13.73 9.73
C THR A 84 -3.01 -14.98 10.16
N ALA A 85 -4.03 -15.41 9.39
CA ALA A 85 -4.75 -16.65 9.59
C ALA A 85 -3.82 -17.88 9.49
N MET A 86 -2.92 -17.90 8.50
CA MET A 86 -1.92 -18.95 8.32
C MET A 86 -1.04 -19.07 9.57
N VAL A 87 -0.51 -17.97 10.07
CA VAL A 87 0.33 -17.95 11.28
C VAL A 87 -0.45 -18.43 12.51
N ALA A 88 -1.69 -17.95 12.68
CA ALA A 88 -2.57 -18.39 13.78
C ALA A 88 -2.88 -19.89 13.72
N ARG A 89 -3.19 -20.43 12.54
CA ARG A 89 -3.46 -21.86 12.29
C ARG A 89 -2.27 -22.74 12.66
N ARG A 90 -1.04 -22.24 12.48
CA ARG A 90 0.20 -22.93 12.87
C ARG A 90 0.59 -22.75 14.33
N GLY A 91 -0.30 -22.19 15.14
CA GLY A 91 -0.06 -21.98 16.57
C GLY A 91 0.70 -20.71 16.91
N GLY A 92 1.00 -19.83 15.93
CA GLY A 92 1.59 -18.52 16.20
C GLY A 92 0.61 -17.63 16.97
N ARG A 93 1.11 -16.91 17.99
CA ARG A 93 0.28 -16.10 18.89
C ARG A 93 0.77 -14.67 19.03
N THR A 94 1.82 -14.29 18.31
CA THR A 94 2.44 -12.97 18.44
C THR A 94 2.71 -12.35 17.09
N VAL A 95 2.56 -11.00 17.02
CA VAL A 95 2.85 -10.19 15.85
C VAL A 95 3.72 -8.99 16.23
N GLY A 96 4.77 -8.74 15.46
CA GLY A 96 5.56 -7.51 15.51
C GLY A 96 5.02 -6.50 14.53
N LEU A 97 4.75 -5.29 15.00
CA LEU A 97 4.22 -4.20 14.21
C LEU A 97 5.20 -3.02 14.23
N PRO A 98 5.36 -2.28 13.12
CA PRO A 98 6.05 -0.99 13.15
C PRO A 98 5.34 0.00 14.08
N PRO A 99 6.05 0.95 14.68
CA PRO A 99 5.46 1.93 15.61
C PRO A 99 4.26 2.68 15.02
N PHE A 100 4.38 3.10 13.78
CA PHE A 100 3.29 3.73 13.01
C PHE A 100 3.05 2.85 11.78
N CYS A 101 1.88 2.25 11.66
CA CYS A 101 1.65 1.28 10.60
C CYS A 101 0.23 1.31 10.05
N TYR A 102 0.03 0.63 8.94
CA TYR A 102 -1.28 0.43 8.37
C TYR A 102 -2.18 -0.36 9.32
N GLY A 103 -3.38 0.16 9.56
CA GLY A 103 -4.29 -0.36 10.60
C GLY A 103 -4.72 -1.82 10.41
N ASP A 104 -4.74 -2.32 9.17
CA ASP A 104 -5.16 -3.70 8.93
C ASP A 104 -4.19 -4.74 9.50
N TYR A 105 -2.91 -4.41 9.73
CA TYR A 105 -1.99 -5.36 10.39
C TYR A 105 -2.45 -5.66 11.83
N ALA A 106 -2.70 -4.62 12.62
CA ALA A 106 -3.19 -4.78 13.98
C ALA A 106 -4.60 -5.36 14.01
N HIS A 107 -5.45 -4.99 13.05
CA HIS A 107 -6.82 -5.48 12.96
C HIS A 107 -6.87 -6.97 12.65
N ALA A 108 -6.09 -7.45 11.68
CA ALA A 108 -5.99 -8.87 11.37
C ALA A 108 -5.42 -9.66 12.56
N ALA A 109 -4.38 -9.12 13.22
CA ALA A 109 -3.81 -9.72 14.41
C ALA A 109 -4.88 -9.91 15.50
N ALA A 110 -5.65 -8.87 15.81
CA ALA A 110 -6.74 -8.93 16.78
C ALA A 110 -7.83 -9.94 16.38
N ALA A 111 -8.22 -9.96 15.09
CA ALA A 111 -9.24 -10.87 14.57
C ALA A 111 -8.85 -12.36 14.73
N TYR A 112 -7.56 -12.68 14.64
CA TYR A 112 -7.04 -14.04 14.79
C TYR A 112 -6.39 -14.29 16.15
N GLY A 113 -6.54 -13.40 17.12
CA GLY A 113 -6.07 -13.58 18.51
C GLY A 113 -4.55 -13.52 18.68
N LEU A 114 -3.82 -12.86 17.77
CA LEU A 114 -2.41 -12.59 17.94
C LEU A 114 -2.21 -11.36 18.82
N LYS A 115 -1.25 -11.42 19.72
CA LYS A 115 -0.86 -10.30 20.59
C LYS A 115 0.33 -9.56 19.98
N VAL A 116 0.32 -8.25 20.10
CA VAL A 116 1.48 -7.43 19.70
C VAL A 116 2.64 -7.75 20.64
N ALA A 117 3.82 -7.94 20.08
CA ALA A 117 5.04 -8.28 20.77
C ALA A 117 6.24 -7.59 20.11
N GLU A 118 7.35 -7.54 20.84
CA GLU A 118 8.63 -7.08 20.29
C GLU A 118 9.05 -7.94 19.09
N PRO A 119 9.75 -7.36 18.10
CA PRO A 119 10.15 -8.06 16.87
C PRO A 119 10.82 -9.41 17.10
N GLN A 120 11.64 -9.53 18.16
CA GLN A 120 12.38 -10.74 18.50
C GLN A 120 11.49 -11.89 19.00
N LEU A 121 10.30 -11.57 19.49
CA LEU A 121 9.30 -12.52 20.03
C LEU A 121 8.15 -12.76 19.05
N ALA A 122 8.13 -12.04 17.93
CA ALA A 122 7.07 -12.12 16.94
C ALA A 122 7.13 -13.44 16.16
N LYS A 123 5.97 -14.03 15.90
CA LYS A 123 5.80 -15.15 14.94
C LYS A 123 5.43 -14.65 13.56
N LEU A 124 4.83 -13.48 13.46
CA LEU A 124 4.58 -12.71 12.24
C LEU A 124 5.18 -11.32 12.45
N LEU A 125 6.03 -10.87 11.53
CA LEU A 125 6.63 -9.54 11.57
C LEU A 125 6.29 -8.76 10.31
N TRP A 126 5.80 -7.56 10.49
CA TRP A 126 5.48 -6.63 9.41
C TRP A 126 6.53 -5.53 9.24
N ALA A 127 6.84 -5.24 7.99
CA ALA A 127 7.47 -4.00 7.56
C ALA A 127 6.74 -3.46 6.34
N CYS A 128 6.82 -2.15 6.08
CA CYS A 128 6.29 -1.51 4.89
C CYS A 128 7.32 -0.50 4.38
N GLU A 129 7.71 -0.58 3.14
CA GLU A 129 8.66 0.35 2.54
C GLU A 129 8.21 0.81 1.14
N PRO A 130 8.17 2.12 0.91
CA PRO A 130 8.16 3.20 1.91
C PRO A 130 7.02 3.04 2.93
N SER A 131 7.29 3.38 4.20
CA SER A 131 6.35 3.15 5.29
C SER A 131 5.11 4.03 5.20
N SER A 132 3.99 3.56 5.72
CA SER A 132 2.79 4.38 5.91
C SER A 132 2.55 4.55 7.42
N PRO A 133 2.40 5.78 7.94
CA PRO A 133 2.15 7.03 7.19
C PRO A 133 3.39 7.84 6.78
N LEU A 134 4.61 7.51 7.26
CA LEU A 134 5.76 8.41 7.19
C LEU A 134 6.47 8.44 5.83
N GLY A 135 6.33 7.40 5.01
CA GLY A 135 7.07 7.30 3.75
C GLY A 135 8.57 7.04 3.90
N GLN A 136 8.97 6.41 5.00
CA GLN A 136 10.37 6.18 5.40
C GLN A 136 10.71 4.69 5.34
N LEU A 137 11.95 4.35 5.69
CA LEU A 137 12.40 2.98 5.90
C LEU A 137 12.05 2.54 7.33
N HIS A 138 11.95 1.24 7.56
CA HIS A 138 11.89 0.68 8.91
C HIS A 138 13.27 0.21 9.35
N ALA A 139 13.71 0.69 10.53
CA ALA A 139 14.95 0.22 11.13
C ALA A 139 14.76 -1.15 11.81
N ASN A 140 15.83 -1.97 11.80
CA ASN A 140 16.02 -3.16 12.65
C ASN A 140 15.01 -4.32 12.48
N TRP A 141 14.22 -4.37 11.41
CA TRP A 141 13.32 -5.49 11.16
C TRP A 141 14.02 -6.67 10.44
N GLN A 142 15.11 -6.39 9.72
CA GLN A 142 15.82 -7.35 8.87
C GLN A 142 16.43 -8.50 9.67
N SER A 143 16.95 -8.21 10.86
CA SER A 143 17.65 -9.17 11.73
C SER A 143 16.71 -9.95 12.66
N SER A 144 15.39 -9.79 12.51
CA SER A 144 14.43 -10.49 13.37
C SER A 144 14.41 -12.00 13.09
N PRO A 145 14.40 -12.85 14.11
CA PRO A 145 14.23 -14.29 13.98
C PRO A 145 12.78 -14.73 13.75
N ALA A 146 11.87 -13.80 13.46
CA ALA A 146 10.47 -14.12 13.23
C ALA A 146 10.32 -15.18 12.13
N ALA A 147 9.46 -16.19 12.38
CA ALA A 147 9.26 -17.30 11.47
C ALA A 147 8.61 -16.86 10.14
N VAL A 148 7.73 -15.85 10.18
CA VAL A 148 7.10 -15.26 9.00
C VAL A 148 7.37 -13.76 9.01
N ARG A 149 8.05 -13.27 7.99
CA ARG A 149 8.34 -11.85 7.78
C ARG A 149 7.65 -11.38 6.50
N VAL A 150 6.94 -10.25 6.57
CA VAL A 150 6.27 -9.66 5.41
C VAL A 150 6.74 -8.24 5.20
N LEU A 151 7.22 -7.96 3.99
CA LEU A 151 7.52 -6.63 3.50
C LEU A 151 6.39 -6.17 2.59
N ASP A 152 5.62 -5.20 3.05
CA ASP A 152 4.57 -4.55 2.24
C ASP A 152 5.21 -3.50 1.33
N LEU A 153 5.15 -3.74 0.04
CA LEU A 153 5.73 -2.94 -1.04
C LEU A 153 4.65 -2.15 -1.81
N ALA A 154 3.50 -1.87 -1.18
CA ALA A 154 2.40 -1.16 -1.83
C ALA A 154 2.78 0.23 -2.35
N TYR A 155 3.82 0.85 -1.76
CA TYR A 155 4.33 2.17 -2.16
C TYR A 155 5.71 2.12 -2.82
N GLU A 156 6.35 0.97 -2.93
CA GLU A 156 7.66 0.85 -3.58
C GLU A 156 7.65 1.34 -5.04
N PRO A 157 6.61 1.04 -5.84
CA PRO A 157 6.52 1.60 -7.21
C PRO A 157 6.33 3.13 -7.25
N LEU A 158 6.01 3.76 -6.13
CA LEU A 158 5.85 5.21 -5.96
C LEU A 158 6.96 5.82 -5.09
N ARG A 159 8.07 5.10 -4.95
CA ARG A 159 9.29 5.62 -4.31
C ARG A 159 9.89 6.71 -5.20
N LEU A 160 10.08 7.88 -4.63
CA LEU A 160 10.65 9.05 -5.34
C LEU A 160 12.13 9.23 -5.08
N GLU A 161 12.63 8.72 -3.93
CA GLU A 161 14.01 8.91 -3.47
C GLU A 161 14.53 7.66 -2.75
N GLY A 162 15.84 7.46 -2.75
CA GLY A 162 16.51 6.36 -2.04
C GLY A 162 16.27 5.00 -2.68
N GLN A 163 16.55 3.96 -1.92
CA GLN A 163 16.45 2.56 -2.34
C GLN A 163 15.79 1.72 -1.24
N LEU A 164 15.32 0.53 -1.60
CA LEU A 164 14.81 -0.45 -0.66
C LEU A 164 15.91 -0.85 0.36
N SER A 165 15.52 -1.01 1.63
CA SER A 165 16.48 -1.32 2.70
C SER A 165 17.04 -2.74 2.61
N LEU A 166 16.27 -3.71 2.06
CA LEU A 166 16.71 -5.08 1.85
C LEU A 166 17.38 -5.23 0.49
N PRO A 167 18.59 -5.77 0.45
CA PRO A 167 19.24 -6.18 -0.82
C PRO A 167 18.50 -7.38 -1.42
N GLN A 168 18.63 -7.54 -2.75
CA GLN A 168 17.93 -8.57 -3.51
C GLN A 168 18.05 -10.00 -2.94
N PRO A 169 19.23 -10.47 -2.47
CA PRO A 169 19.33 -11.81 -1.87
C PRO A 169 18.46 -11.98 -0.62
N GLU A 170 18.31 -10.93 0.21
CA GLU A 170 17.54 -11.00 1.43
C GLU A 170 16.03 -10.92 1.19
N LEU A 171 15.59 -10.33 0.07
CA LEU A 171 14.19 -10.35 -0.38
C LEU A 171 13.68 -11.79 -0.58
N ASN A 172 14.57 -12.72 -0.89
CA ASN A 172 14.20 -14.13 -1.03
C ASN A 172 13.77 -14.79 0.29
N ASN A 173 14.04 -14.16 1.43
CA ASN A 173 13.72 -14.70 2.75
C ASN A 173 12.47 -14.09 3.39
N VAL A 174 11.73 -13.25 2.66
CA VAL A 174 10.54 -12.56 3.17
C VAL A 174 9.39 -12.63 2.16
N TRP A 175 8.17 -12.61 2.65
CA TRP A 175 7.01 -12.35 1.81
C TRP A 175 7.06 -10.91 1.30
N GLN A 176 6.93 -10.74 -0.01
CA GLN A 176 6.91 -9.42 -0.66
C GLN A 176 5.50 -9.16 -1.17
N LEU A 177 4.80 -8.21 -0.55
CA LEU A 177 3.40 -7.91 -0.88
C LEU A 177 3.31 -6.70 -1.83
N TYR A 178 2.73 -6.90 -3.00
CA TYR A 178 2.54 -5.88 -4.03
C TYR A 178 1.06 -5.54 -4.23
N SER A 179 0.76 -4.25 -4.36
CA SER A 179 -0.57 -3.71 -4.63
C SER A 179 -0.49 -2.58 -5.66
N PRO A 180 -0.39 -2.88 -6.97
CA PRO A 180 -0.09 -1.89 -8.02
C PRO A 180 -1.15 -0.83 -8.24
N ASN A 181 -2.36 -1.03 -7.75
CA ASN A 181 -3.50 -0.14 -7.99
C ASN A 181 -3.22 1.33 -7.61
N LYS A 182 -2.40 1.58 -6.57
CA LYS A 182 -1.99 2.93 -6.20
C LYS A 182 -1.02 3.54 -7.21
N ALA A 183 -0.02 2.75 -7.64
CA ALA A 183 0.95 3.17 -8.64
C ALA A 183 0.29 3.49 -9.99
N LEU A 184 -0.79 2.78 -10.31
CA LEU A 184 -1.54 2.93 -11.55
C LEU A 184 -2.62 4.01 -11.51
N GLY A 185 -2.88 4.64 -10.35
CA GLY A 185 -3.97 5.60 -10.21
C GLY A 185 -5.37 4.95 -10.22
N LEU A 186 -5.48 3.68 -9.85
CA LEU A 186 -6.69 2.85 -10.01
C LEU A 186 -7.09 2.18 -8.68
N THR A 187 -7.14 2.95 -7.60
CA THR A 187 -7.38 2.44 -6.23
C THR A 187 -8.72 1.71 -6.06
N GLY A 188 -9.70 1.97 -6.92
CA GLY A 188 -10.99 1.26 -6.97
C GLY A 188 -10.90 -0.16 -7.53
N VAL A 189 -9.87 -0.49 -8.30
CA VAL A 189 -9.65 -1.85 -8.82
C VAL A 189 -8.94 -2.68 -7.75
N ARG A 190 -9.55 -3.80 -7.38
CA ARG A 190 -9.10 -4.63 -6.27
C ARG A 190 -8.36 -5.86 -6.79
N ALA A 191 -7.04 -5.85 -6.68
CA ALA A 191 -6.15 -6.99 -6.90
C ALA A 191 -4.80 -6.71 -6.26
N ALA A 192 -4.13 -7.76 -5.79
CA ALA A 192 -2.79 -7.75 -5.25
C ALA A 192 -2.13 -9.10 -5.47
N TYR A 193 -0.84 -9.18 -5.24
CA TYR A 193 -0.11 -10.44 -5.22
C TYR A 193 1.05 -10.35 -4.23
N ALA A 194 1.53 -11.52 -3.81
CA ALA A 194 2.75 -11.61 -3.02
C ALA A 194 3.72 -12.61 -3.64
N ILE A 195 5.01 -12.38 -3.41
CA ILE A 195 6.08 -13.32 -3.71
C ILE A 195 6.45 -14.01 -2.41
N ALA A 196 6.30 -15.32 -2.36
CA ALA A 196 6.67 -16.12 -1.20
C ALA A 196 8.19 -16.21 -1.04
N PRO A 197 8.73 -16.39 0.17
CA PRO A 197 10.13 -16.74 0.38
C PRO A 197 10.54 -17.99 -0.42
N VAL A 198 11.84 -18.18 -0.62
CA VAL A 198 12.33 -19.49 -1.11
C VAL A 198 12.07 -20.56 -0.06
N ASP A 199 11.96 -21.81 -0.49
CA ASP A 199 11.75 -22.97 0.38
C ASP A 199 10.53 -22.83 1.33
N SER A 200 9.47 -22.17 0.85
CA SER A 200 8.25 -21.91 1.63
C SER A 200 6.99 -22.56 1.04
N GLU A 201 7.13 -23.65 0.29
CA GLU A 201 6.02 -24.37 -0.35
C GLU A 201 4.91 -24.74 0.64
N PRO A 202 5.18 -25.18 1.90
CA PRO A 202 4.13 -25.47 2.87
C PRO A 202 3.34 -24.23 3.28
N ASP A 203 3.98 -23.03 3.25
CA ASP A 203 3.30 -21.75 3.51
C ASP A 203 2.40 -21.39 2.34
N VAL A 204 2.92 -21.48 1.11
CA VAL A 204 2.15 -21.24 -0.12
C VAL A 204 0.93 -22.16 -0.19
N GLU A 205 1.10 -23.44 0.10
CA GLU A 205 0.00 -24.42 0.13
C GLU A 205 -1.06 -24.00 1.18
N THR A 206 -0.65 -23.62 2.37
CA THR A 206 -1.57 -23.15 3.42
C THR A 206 -2.27 -21.85 2.99
N MET A 207 -1.56 -20.92 2.34
CA MET A 207 -2.13 -19.69 1.82
C MET A 207 -3.18 -19.96 0.72
N ASN A 208 -2.94 -20.96 -0.14
CA ASN A 208 -3.89 -21.38 -1.18
C ASN A 208 -5.12 -22.05 -0.58
N GLN A 209 -4.96 -22.90 0.44
CA GLN A 209 -6.09 -23.53 1.16
C GLN A 209 -6.98 -22.51 1.89
N LEU A 210 -6.43 -21.40 2.34
CA LEU A 210 -7.17 -20.31 3.00
C LEU A 210 -7.80 -19.32 2.00
N CYS A 211 -7.48 -19.47 0.72
CA CYS A 211 -7.98 -18.59 -0.33
C CYS A 211 -9.33 -19.06 -0.87
N PRO A 212 -10.33 -18.19 -0.99
CA PRO A 212 -11.54 -18.54 -1.72
C PRO A 212 -11.24 -18.73 -3.22
N SER A 213 -12.09 -19.50 -3.92
CA SER A 213 -12.02 -19.62 -5.38
C SER A 213 -12.19 -18.24 -6.03
N TRP A 214 -11.46 -18.00 -7.09
CA TRP A 214 -11.48 -16.72 -7.84
C TRP A 214 -11.31 -15.48 -6.96
N PRO A 215 -10.18 -15.33 -6.26
CA PRO A 215 -9.93 -14.15 -5.41
C PRO A 215 -9.90 -12.84 -6.20
N ILE A 216 -9.60 -12.89 -7.51
CA ILE A 216 -9.49 -11.73 -8.38
C ILE A 216 -10.47 -11.86 -9.52
N GLY A 217 -11.34 -10.86 -9.71
CA GLY A 217 -12.24 -10.78 -10.86
C GLY A 217 -11.53 -10.32 -12.15
N ALA A 218 -12.25 -10.31 -13.28
CA ALA A 218 -11.71 -10.00 -14.60
C ALA A 218 -10.94 -8.66 -14.66
N HIS A 219 -11.49 -7.59 -14.07
CA HIS A 219 -10.83 -6.28 -14.05
C HIS A 219 -9.52 -6.29 -13.26
N GLY A 220 -9.49 -6.99 -12.11
CA GLY A 220 -8.27 -7.13 -11.31
C GLY A 220 -7.19 -7.95 -12.03
N ALA A 221 -7.58 -9.02 -12.71
CA ALA A 221 -6.68 -9.84 -13.51
C ALA A 221 -6.10 -9.02 -14.68
N ALA A 222 -6.94 -8.31 -15.44
CA ALA A 222 -6.50 -7.41 -16.51
C ALA A 222 -5.55 -6.31 -16.02
N MET A 223 -5.82 -5.71 -14.86
CA MET A 223 -4.92 -4.74 -14.24
C MET A 223 -3.55 -5.34 -13.94
N LEU A 224 -3.49 -6.54 -13.34
CA LEU A 224 -2.22 -7.18 -12.99
C LEU A 224 -1.47 -7.71 -14.23
N GLU A 225 -2.16 -8.15 -15.28
CA GLU A 225 -1.55 -8.50 -16.57
C GLU A 225 -0.93 -7.26 -17.23
N ALA A 226 -1.68 -6.15 -17.27
CA ALA A 226 -1.19 -4.89 -17.82
C ALA A 226 -0.05 -4.28 -16.98
N TRP A 227 -0.04 -4.49 -15.66
CA TRP A 227 1.03 -4.06 -14.78
C TRP A 227 2.41 -4.51 -15.23
N THR A 228 2.54 -5.73 -15.76
CA THR A 228 3.82 -6.31 -16.20
C THR A 228 4.29 -5.81 -17.56
N GLN A 229 3.50 -5.02 -18.28
CA GLN A 229 3.81 -4.59 -19.63
C GLN A 229 4.78 -3.40 -19.67
N ALA A 230 5.64 -3.38 -20.69
CA ALA A 230 6.71 -2.38 -20.81
C ALA A 230 6.18 -0.95 -20.93
N ASP A 231 5.07 -0.73 -21.62
CA ASP A 231 4.42 0.57 -21.77
C ASP A 231 3.86 1.11 -20.46
N THR A 232 3.28 0.23 -19.64
CA THR A 232 2.82 0.56 -18.28
C THR A 232 3.99 0.95 -17.37
N GLN A 233 5.09 0.19 -17.42
CA GLN A 233 6.29 0.51 -16.64
C GLN A 233 6.97 1.80 -17.11
N ALA A 234 6.99 2.07 -18.42
CA ALA A 234 7.50 3.32 -18.97
C ALA A 234 6.65 4.53 -18.54
N TRP A 235 5.30 4.40 -18.56
CA TRP A 235 4.39 5.42 -18.05
C TRP A 235 4.62 5.69 -16.55
N LEU A 236 4.78 4.64 -15.77
CA LEU A 236 5.05 4.78 -14.32
C LEU A 236 6.37 5.53 -14.10
N ALA A 237 7.44 5.13 -14.78
CA ALA A 237 8.74 5.79 -14.66
C ALA A 237 8.65 7.29 -15.00
N GLY A 238 7.97 7.66 -16.09
CA GLY A 238 7.74 9.06 -16.44
C GLY A 238 6.88 9.83 -15.43
N SER A 239 5.95 9.15 -14.76
CA SER A 239 5.13 9.77 -13.71
C SER A 239 5.94 10.12 -12.46
N LEU A 240 6.98 9.33 -12.12
CA LEU A 240 7.79 9.60 -10.93
C LEU A 240 8.54 10.93 -11.00
N ASP A 241 9.03 11.34 -12.18
CA ASP A 241 9.69 12.63 -12.36
C ASP A 241 8.73 13.80 -12.14
N THR A 242 7.49 13.66 -12.62
CA THR A 242 6.44 14.64 -12.37
C THR A 242 6.08 14.70 -10.88
N LEU A 243 5.93 13.55 -10.22
CA LEU A 243 5.63 13.49 -8.80
C LEU A 243 6.75 14.06 -7.94
N ARG A 244 8.03 13.89 -8.30
CA ARG A 244 9.17 14.52 -7.59
C ARG A 244 9.06 16.04 -7.61
N ARG A 245 8.81 16.62 -8.79
CA ARG A 245 8.62 18.06 -8.94
C ARG A 245 7.43 18.56 -8.12
N TRP A 246 6.26 17.94 -8.26
CA TRP A 246 5.07 18.32 -7.50
C TRP A 246 5.25 18.16 -6.00
N LYS A 247 5.99 17.14 -5.55
CA LYS A 247 6.31 16.97 -4.12
C LYS A 247 7.15 18.12 -3.59
N ALA A 248 8.19 18.53 -4.33
CA ALA A 248 9.02 19.66 -3.94
C ALA A 248 8.21 20.97 -3.82
N GLU A 249 7.35 21.24 -4.81
CA GLU A 249 6.44 22.38 -4.81
C GLU A 249 5.45 22.33 -3.63
N GLN A 250 4.81 21.18 -3.40
CA GLN A 250 3.82 20.99 -2.35
C GLN A 250 4.44 21.08 -0.94
N THR A 251 5.62 20.52 -0.73
CA THR A 251 6.32 20.61 0.55
C THR A 251 6.79 22.04 0.85
N ALA A 252 7.27 22.78 -0.16
CA ALA A 252 7.60 24.19 -0.03
C ALA A 252 6.36 25.05 0.27
N LEU A 253 5.23 24.75 -0.38
CA LEU A 253 3.95 25.39 -0.08
C LEU A 253 3.56 25.17 1.38
N CYS A 254 3.53 23.94 1.88
CA CYS A 254 3.19 23.64 3.27
C CYS A 254 4.15 24.36 4.25
N ALA A 255 5.46 24.35 3.97
CA ALA A 255 6.44 25.03 4.79
C ALA A 255 6.20 26.55 4.85
N SER A 256 5.76 27.19 3.76
CA SER A 256 5.44 28.62 3.73
C SER A 256 4.25 29.01 4.63
N PHE A 257 3.40 28.03 4.99
CA PHE A 257 2.31 28.16 5.97
C PHE A 257 2.74 27.72 7.39
N GLY A 258 4.03 27.55 7.65
CA GLY A 258 4.55 27.21 8.98
C GLY A 258 4.47 25.72 9.33
N TRP A 259 4.15 24.85 8.38
CA TRP A 259 4.12 23.40 8.66
C TRP A 259 5.53 22.84 8.81
N THR A 260 5.71 21.95 9.77
CA THR A 260 6.93 21.13 9.87
C THR A 260 6.74 19.85 9.04
N VAL A 261 7.34 19.82 7.85
CA VAL A 261 7.26 18.67 6.96
C VAL A 261 8.29 17.61 7.36
N LEU A 262 7.84 16.37 7.56
CA LEU A 262 8.70 15.24 7.87
C LEU A 262 9.30 14.65 6.58
N PRO A 263 10.57 14.18 6.61
CA PRO A 263 11.18 13.50 5.46
C PRO A 263 10.36 12.29 5.01
N SER A 264 10.24 12.11 3.69
CA SER A 264 9.54 10.98 3.07
C SER A 264 10.17 10.63 1.73
N PHE A 265 10.30 9.34 1.44
CA PHE A 265 10.80 8.82 0.16
C PHE A 265 9.68 8.52 -0.85
N ALA A 266 8.41 8.63 -0.43
CA ALA A 266 7.24 8.26 -1.24
C ALA A 266 6.56 9.47 -1.90
N ASN A 267 5.52 9.18 -2.70
CA ASN A 267 4.60 10.18 -3.28
C ASN A 267 3.60 10.76 -2.27
N PHE A 268 3.95 10.78 -1.01
CA PHE A 268 3.22 11.42 0.08
C PHE A 268 4.19 11.82 1.19
N PHE A 269 3.76 12.68 2.06
CA PHE A 269 4.52 13.10 3.24
C PHE A 269 3.59 13.41 4.41
N VAL A 270 4.17 13.51 5.60
CA VAL A 270 3.48 13.94 6.81
C VAL A 270 3.96 15.33 7.18
N GLY A 271 3.04 16.20 7.51
CA GLY A 271 3.31 17.52 8.08
C GLY A 271 2.69 17.66 9.46
N ARG A 272 3.41 18.26 10.41
CA ARG A 272 2.83 18.77 11.64
C ARG A 272 2.25 20.15 11.34
N ALA A 273 0.97 20.32 11.63
CA ALA A 273 0.24 21.53 11.30
C ALA A 273 -0.92 21.75 12.27
N ASP A 274 -1.12 22.98 12.67
CA ASP A 274 -2.36 23.42 13.32
C ASP A 274 -3.34 23.81 12.20
N VAL A 275 -4.18 22.85 11.78
CA VAL A 275 -5.11 23.03 10.66
C VAL A 275 -6.47 22.39 10.97
N ASP A 276 -7.55 23.12 10.71
CA ASP A 276 -8.89 22.59 10.80
C ASP A 276 -9.21 21.72 9.56
N ILE A 277 -9.02 20.39 9.71
CA ILE A 277 -9.29 19.41 8.67
C ILE A 277 -10.79 19.42 8.27
N ALA A 278 -11.69 19.73 9.21
CA ALA A 278 -13.11 19.75 8.93
C ALA A 278 -13.47 20.98 8.09
N ALA A 279 -12.88 22.14 8.35
CA ALA A 279 -13.04 23.32 7.51
C ALA A 279 -12.48 23.07 6.10
N LEU A 280 -11.29 22.50 5.95
CA LEU A 280 -10.76 22.13 4.64
C LEU A 280 -11.68 21.18 3.88
N ARG A 281 -12.33 20.24 4.59
CA ARG A 281 -13.28 19.31 3.97
C ARG A 281 -14.51 20.02 3.40
N GLN A 282 -14.97 21.13 4.00
CA GLN A 282 -16.04 21.97 3.46
C GLN A 282 -15.64 22.65 2.13
N HIS A 283 -14.34 22.91 1.94
CA HIS A 283 -13.77 23.40 0.69
C HIS A 283 -13.39 22.28 -0.30
N SER A 284 -13.99 21.08 -0.13
CA SER A 284 -13.72 19.90 -0.96
C SER A 284 -12.27 19.45 -0.98
N ILE A 285 -11.48 19.79 0.05
CA ILE A 285 -10.11 19.35 0.27
C ILE A 285 -10.10 18.31 1.39
N LYS A 286 -9.54 17.13 1.14
CA LYS A 286 -9.45 16.08 2.14
C LYS A 286 -8.01 15.73 2.46
N LEU A 287 -7.62 15.95 3.71
CA LEU A 287 -6.36 15.51 4.28
C LEU A 287 -6.55 14.21 5.08
N ARG A 288 -5.48 13.51 5.38
CA ARG A 288 -5.49 12.32 6.25
C ARG A 288 -4.97 12.67 7.64
N ASP A 289 -5.86 12.78 8.62
CA ASP A 289 -5.48 12.89 10.03
C ASP A 289 -4.65 11.69 10.46
N CYS A 290 -3.49 11.95 11.06
CA CYS A 290 -2.54 10.94 11.52
C CYS A 290 -2.74 10.53 12.98
N ALA A 291 -3.70 11.07 13.71
CA ALA A 291 -3.99 10.68 15.09
C ALA A 291 -4.29 9.17 15.22
N SER A 292 -4.98 8.60 14.21
CA SER A 292 -5.25 7.15 14.17
C SER A 292 -4.01 6.27 13.95
N PHE A 293 -2.87 6.86 13.56
CA PHE A 293 -1.57 6.19 13.49
C PHE A 293 -0.73 6.40 14.76
N GLY A 294 -1.24 7.15 15.75
CA GLY A 294 -0.51 7.54 16.95
C GLY A 294 0.33 8.82 16.78
N LEU A 295 0.05 9.63 15.78
CA LEU A 295 0.70 10.91 15.49
C LEU A 295 -0.33 12.05 15.59
N PRO A 296 -0.69 12.51 16.81
CA PRO A 296 -1.56 13.67 16.96
C PRO A 296 -0.90 14.91 16.35
N ASP A 297 -1.70 15.91 15.98
CA ASP A 297 -1.27 17.18 15.36
C ASP A 297 -0.51 17.02 14.03
N HIS A 298 -0.62 15.86 13.41
CA HIS A 298 -0.01 15.56 12.12
C HIS A 298 -1.06 15.19 11.09
N VAL A 299 -0.82 15.62 9.87
CA VAL A 299 -1.62 15.25 8.70
C VAL A 299 -0.74 14.65 7.61
N ARG A 300 -1.24 13.62 6.92
CA ARG A 300 -0.57 13.06 5.76
C ARG A 300 -1.24 13.58 4.50
N LEU A 301 -0.41 13.98 3.53
CA LEU A 301 -0.83 14.44 2.22
C LEU A 301 -0.21 13.56 1.13
N GLY A 302 -1.03 13.03 0.23
CA GLY A 302 -0.57 12.55 -1.07
C GLY A 302 -0.09 13.73 -1.92
N VAL A 303 0.89 13.49 -2.78
CA VAL A 303 1.35 14.49 -3.74
C VAL A 303 0.34 14.61 -4.86
N LEU A 304 -0.18 15.82 -5.07
CA LEU A 304 -1.13 16.14 -6.13
C LEU A 304 -0.56 17.23 -7.06
N GLY A 305 -1.20 17.39 -8.21
CA GLY A 305 -0.80 18.35 -9.23
C GLY A 305 -1.14 19.80 -8.86
N PRO A 306 -0.68 20.77 -9.70
CA PRO A 306 -0.75 22.22 -9.42
C PRO A 306 -2.14 22.72 -9.03
N ALA A 307 -3.19 22.33 -9.73
CA ALA A 307 -4.55 22.77 -9.41
C ALA A 307 -5.01 22.43 -7.99
N ALA A 308 -4.61 21.25 -7.48
CA ALA A 308 -4.91 20.86 -6.11
C ALA A 308 -4.06 21.64 -5.10
N GLN A 309 -2.80 21.93 -5.44
CA GLN A 309 -1.90 22.74 -4.61
C GLN A 309 -2.39 24.19 -4.52
N ASP A 310 -2.86 24.77 -5.62
CA ASP A 310 -3.45 26.10 -5.63
C ASP A 310 -4.73 26.16 -4.78
N ALA A 311 -5.59 25.15 -4.87
CA ALA A 311 -6.77 25.06 -4.03
C ALA A 311 -6.42 24.95 -2.54
N LEU A 312 -5.41 24.13 -2.20
CA LEU A 312 -4.91 24.01 -0.82
C LEU A 312 -4.35 25.34 -0.32
N LYS A 313 -3.57 26.04 -1.15
CA LYS A 313 -3.03 27.37 -0.83
C LYS A 313 -4.12 28.38 -0.48
N VAL A 314 -5.16 28.45 -1.31
CA VAL A 314 -6.30 29.36 -1.07
C VAL A 314 -7.01 29.00 0.24
N ALA A 315 -7.25 27.72 0.48
CA ALA A 315 -7.98 27.27 1.67
C ALA A 315 -7.16 27.45 2.97
N LEU A 316 -5.84 27.46 2.92
CA LEU A 316 -4.96 27.74 4.07
C LEU A 316 -4.81 29.23 4.39
N GLN A 317 -5.33 30.14 3.55
CA GLN A 317 -5.30 31.60 3.77
C GLN A 317 -6.58 32.11 4.46
N ILE A 318 -7.58 31.28 4.58
CA ILE A 318 -8.88 31.59 5.20
C ILE A 318 -8.80 31.28 6.70
#